data_7d995b8f8e6256d78bee07b22b84d187
#
_entry.id   7d995b8f8e6256d78bee07b22b84d187
#
_cell.length_a   1.000
_cell.length_b   1.000
_cell.length_c   1.000
_cell.angle_alpha   90.00
_cell.angle_beta   90.00
_cell.angle_gamma   90.00
#
_symmetry.space_group_name_H-M   'P 1'
#
loop_
_entity.id
_entity.type
_entity.pdbx_description
1 polymer ?
#
loop_
_entity_poly.entity_id
_entity_poly.type
_entity_poly.pdbx_seq_one_letter_code
_entity_poly.pdbx_strand_id
1 'polypeptide(L)'
;MREVLSIHIGQAGVQMGGSCWELYCMEHGIAPDGTMPDPSKMKKDDSFSTFFHETGSGRHVPRAIFVDLEPTVVDEQRQGKYGTMFHPEQMISGKEDAANNYARGHYTIGKELIDSVLDRVRKLADQCTGLQEMIKRTLDQTIFVQSTR
;
A
#
# COMPACT_ATOMS: atom_id res chain seq x y z
N MET A 1 -1.89 -0.24 -20.80
CA MET A 1 -1.98 0.57 -19.58
C MET A 1 -0.78 0.21 -18.72
N ARG A 2 -0.14 1.17 -18.07
CA ARG A 2 1.04 0.91 -17.21
C ARG A 2 0.59 1.07 -15.76
N GLU A 3 0.60 -0.03 -15.02
CA GLU A 3 0.13 -0.05 -13.63
C GLU A 3 1.30 -0.15 -12.67
N VAL A 4 1.19 0.52 -11.53
CA VAL A 4 2.20 0.55 -10.47
C VAL A 4 1.56 0.05 -9.18
N LEU A 5 2.24 -0.89 -8.53
CA LEU A 5 1.91 -1.37 -7.20
C LEU A 5 2.94 -0.81 -6.21
N SER A 6 2.48 -0.10 -5.20
CA SER A 6 3.34 0.48 -4.15
C SER A 6 3.32 -0.38 -2.89
N ILE A 7 4.48 -0.58 -2.29
CA ILE A 7 4.59 -1.28 -1.01
C ILE A 7 5.31 -0.36 -0.03
N HIS A 8 4.64 -0.07 1.07
CA HIS A 8 5.10 0.81 2.14
C HIS A 8 5.40 -0.03 3.37
N ILE A 9 6.68 -0.10 3.76
CA ILE A 9 7.13 -0.98 4.83
C ILE A 9 7.73 -0.16 5.97
N GLY A 10 7.35 -0.50 7.19
CA GLY A 10 7.83 0.09 8.43
C GLY A 10 7.25 1.46 8.71
N GLN A 11 7.54 1.99 9.88
CA GLN A 11 6.98 3.26 10.35
C GLN A 11 7.16 4.38 9.31
N ALA A 12 8.37 4.63 8.85
CA ALA A 12 8.65 5.68 7.88
C ALA A 12 7.93 5.44 6.55
N GLY A 13 7.94 4.20 6.05
CA GLY A 13 7.27 3.82 4.80
C GLY A 13 5.76 3.99 4.87
N VAL A 14 5.14 3.60 5.97
CA VAL A 14 3.69 3.71 6.18
C VAL A 14 3.28 5.18 6.30
N GLN A 15 3.98 6.00 7.09
CA GLN A 15 3.68 7.42 7.26
C GLN A 15 3.88 8.21 5.97
N MET A 16 5.02 8.02 5.29
CA MET A 16 5.26 8.66 3.98
C MET A 16 4.27 8.18 2.93
N GLY A 17 3.96 6.90 2.91
CA GLY A 17 2.96 6.33 2.03
C GLY A 17 1.58 6.97 2.21
N GLY A 18 1.13 7.15 3.45
CA GLY A 18 -0.10 7.86 3.75
C GLY A 18 -0.14 9.26 3.15
N SER A 19 0.93 10.05 3.36
CA SER A 19 1.05 11.40 2.81
C SER A 19 1.10 11.42 1.27
N CYS A 20 1.81 10.47 0.65
CA CYS A 20 1.86 10.35 -0.80
C CYS A 20 0.48 10.03 -1.39
N TRP A 21 -0.26 9.12 -0.78
CA TRP A 21 -1.59 8.75 -1.26
C TRP A 21 -2.62 9.87 -1.05
N GLU A 22 -2.49 10.65 0.01
CA GLU A 22 -3.28 11.88 0.19
C GLU A 22 -3.03 12.87 -0.97
N LEU A 23 -1.76 13.09 -1.33
CA LEU A 23 -1.40 13.95 -2.45
C LEU A 23 -1.97 13.41 -3.78
N TYR A 24 -1.84 12.11 -4.05
CA TYR A 24 -2.37 11.50 -5.27
C TYR A 24 -3.90 11.63 -5.36
N CYS A 25 -4.60 11.46 -4.25
CA CYS A 25 -6.04 11.67 -4.20
C CYS A 25 -6.42 13.12 -4.51
N MET A 26 -5.70 14.09 -3.95
CA MET A 26 -5.94 15.51 -4.25
C MET A 26 -5.67 15.85 -5.71
N GLU A 27 -4.59 15.34 -6.30
CA GLU A 27 -4.22 15.59 -7.70
C GLU A 27 -5.22 14.98 -8.69
N HIS A 28 -5.75 13.80 -8.38
CA HIS A 28 -6.72 13.10 -9.24
C HIS A 28 -8.19 13.45 -8.91
N GLY A 29 -8.44 14.28 -7.90
CA GLY A 29 -9.79 14.68 -7.51
C GLY A 29 -10.62 13.54 -6.89
N ILE A 30 -9.94 12.58 -6.24
CA ILE A 30 -10.56 11.44 -5.57
C ILE A 30 -10.85 11.83 -4.12
N ALA A 31 -12.08 11.66 -3.69
CA ALA A 31 -12.50 11.93 -2.32
C ALA A 31 -11.93 10.88 -1.33
N PRO A 32 -11.87 11.18 -0.02
CA PRO A 32 -11.32 10.27 0.98
C PRO A 32 -12.02 8.90 1.09
N ASP A 33 -13.24 8.81 0.59
CA ASP A 33 -14.02 7.57 0.51
C ASP A 33 -13.76 6.76 -0.77
N GLY A 34 -12.89 7.26 -1.66
CA GLY A 34 -12.57 6.65 -2.95
C GLY A 34 -13.54 7.03 -4.08
N THR A 35 -14.51 7.89 -3.85
CA THR A 35 -15.42 8.36 -4.89
C THR A 35 -14.80 9.51 -5.68
N MET A 36 -15.25 9.69 -6.93
CA MET A 36 -14.87 10.82 -7.76
C MET A 36 -16.10 11.72 -7.99
N PRO A 37 -16.24 12.80 -7.22
CA PRO A 37 -17.47 13.62 -7.24
C PRO A 37 -17.65 14.41 -8.55
N ASP A 38 -16.60 14.65 -9.32
CA ASP A 38 -16.66 15.43 -10.56
C ASP A 38 -15.89 14.73 -11.69
N PRO A 39 -16.59 13.88 -12.48
CA PRO A 39 -15.98 13.22 -13.64
C PRO A 39 -15.50 14.19 -14.73
N SER A 40 -15.98 15.43 -14.74
CA SER A 40 -15.59 16.44 -15.74
C SER A 40 -14.16 16.96 -15.48
N LYS A 41 -13.65 16.81 -14.28
CA LYS A 41 -12.25 17.08 -13.93
C LYS A 41 -11.31 15.94 -14.31
N MET A 42 -11.83 14.82 -14.74
CA MET A 42 -11.04 13.83 -15.44
C MET A 42 -10.38 14.51 -16.64
N LYS A 43 -9.10 14.84 -16.52
CA LYS A 43 -8.28 15.00 -17.71
C LYS A 43 -8.55 13.74 -18.53
N LYS A 44 -8.75 13.87 -19.83
CA LYS A 44 -8.99 12.77 -20.80
C LYS A 44 -7.91 11.67 -20.78
N ASP A 45 -7.14 11.61 -19.75
CA ASP A 45 -5.98 10.76 -19.56
C ASP A 45 -6.34 9.73 -18.49
N ASP A 46 -6.36 8.47 -18.86
CA ASP A 46 -6.54 7.31 -17.94
C ASP A 46 -5.39 7.17 -16.92
N SER A 47 -4.72 8.30 -16.58
CA SER A 47 -3.55 8.30 -15.72
C SER A 47 -3.85 7.85 -14.28
N PHE A 48 -5.08 8.04 -13.81
CA PHE A 48 -5.49 7.56 -12.49
C PHE A 48 -5.44 6.02 -12.39
N SER A 49 -5.69 5.31 -13.48
CA SER A 49 -5.67 3.84 -13.52
C SER A 49 -4.27 3.26 -13.28
N THR A 50 -3.22 4.05 -13.42
CA THR A 50 -1.86 3.66 -13.05
C THR A 50 -1.75 3.38 -11.54
N PHE A 51 -2.36 4.22 -10.71
CA PHE A 51 -2.25 4.16 -9.25
C PHE A 51 -3.47 3.56 -8.57
N PHE A 52 -4.65 3.71 -9.17
CA PHE A 52 -5.91 3.29 -8.57
C PHE A 52 -6.57 2.19 -9.38
N HIS A 53 -7.19 1.25 -8.69
CA HIS A 53 -8.08 0.27 -9.26
C HIS A 53 -9.53 0.73 -9.07
N GLU A 54 -10.30 0.77 -10.14
CA GLU A 54 -11.72 1.08 -10.08
C GLU A 54 -12.52 -0.20 -9.79
N THR A 55 -13.31 -0.18 -8.72
CA THR A 55 -14.22 -1.28 -8.37
C THR A 55 -15.51 -1.20 -9.22
N GLY A 56 -16.25 -2.30 -9.32
CA GLY A 56 -17.54 -2.32 -10.01
C GLY A 56 -18.59 -1.36 -9.43
N SER A 57 -18.36 -0.80 -8.23
CA SER A 57 -19.19 0.24 -7.60
C SER A 57 -18.73 1.67 -7.91
N GLY A 58 -17.70 1.85 -8.76
CA GLY A 58 -17.16 3.17 -9.10
C GLY A 58 -16.25 3.78 -8.03
N ARG A 59 -15.80 3.00 -7.05
CA ARG A 59 -14.82 3.45 -6.06
C ARG A 59 -13.40 3.20 -6.56
N HIS A 60 -12.53 4.14 -6.28
CA HIS A 60 -11.12 4.07 -6.63
C HIS A 60 -10.32 3.61 -5.41
N VAL A 61 -9.70 2.45 -5.52
CA VAL A 61 -8.89 1.83 -4.46
C VAL A 61 -7.41 1.91 -4.85
N PRO A 62 -6.54 2.46 -3.99
CA PRO A 62 -5.12 2.53 -4.26
C PRO A 62 -4.49 1.16 -4.48
N ARG A 63 -3.58 1.06 -5.45
CA ARG A 63 -2.73 -0.12 -5.63
C ARG A 63 -1.55 -0.04 -4.66
N ALA A 64 -1.82 -0.20 -3.37
CA ALA A 64 -0.81 -0.08 -2.33
C ALA A 64 -0.99 -1.14 -1.25
N ILE A 65 0.13 -1.49 -0.61
CA ILE A 65 0.15 -2.34 0.57
C ILE A 65 0.96 -1.62 1.64
N PHE A 66 0.44 -1.59 2.85
CA PHE A 66 1.11 -1.08 4.04
C PHE A 66 1.46 -2.24 4.95
N VAL A 67 2.71 -2.33 5.36
CA VAL A 67 3.23 -3.43 6.16
C VAL A 67 4.06 -2.90 7.31
N ASP A 68 3.75 -3.30 8.52
CA ASP A 68 4.63 -3.10 9.68
C ASP A 68 4.53 -4.30 10.63
N LEU A 69 5.58 -4.55 11.39
CA LEU A 69 5.57 -5.58 12.44
C LEU A 69 4.77 -5.13 13.64
N GLU A 70 4.76 -3.83 13.93
CA GLU A 70 3.98 -3.21 15.00
C GLU A 70 2.64 -2.67 14.46
N PRO A 71 1.52 -2.88 15.18
CA PRO A 71 0.21 -2.46 14.68
C PRO A 71 -0.04 -0.96 14.72
N THR A 72 0.60 -0.20 15.61
CA THR A 72 0.26 1.19 15.94
C THR A 72 0.22 2.09 14.70
N VAL A 73 1.26 2.08 13.88
CA VAL A 73 1.38 2.98 12.72
C VAL A 73 0.40 2.62 11.61
N VAL A 74 0.19 1.32 11.40
CA VAL A 74 -0.80 0.84 10.43
C VAL A 74 -2.22 1.16 10.88
N ASP A 75 -2.49 1.05 12.18
CA ASP A 75 -3.79 1.39 12.76
C ASP A 75 -4.09 2.89 12.71
N GLU A 76 -3.08 3.74 12.88
CA GLU A 76 -3.21 5.19 12.65
C GLU A 76 -3.65 5.50 11.21
N GLN A 77 -3.05 4.84 10.21
CA GLN A 77 -3.46 4.99 8.82
C GLN A 77 -4.88 4.47 8.58
N ARG A 78 -5.24 3.36 9.20
CA ARG A 78 -6.58 2.74 9.09
C ARG A 78 -7.68 3.64 9.66
N GLN A 79 -7.38 4.36 10.73
CA GLN A 79 -8.29 5.32 11.38
C GLN A 79 -8.22 6.73 10.77
N GLY A 80 -7.22 6.99 9.93
CA GLY A 80 -7.03 8.28 9.28
C GLY A 80 -8.14 8.62 8.27
N LYS A 81 -8.15 9.87 7.84
CA LYS A 81 -9.15 10.42 6.91
C LYS A 81 -9.33 9.58 5.63
N TYR A 82 -8.26 9.01 5.12
CA TYR A 82 -8.23 8.20 3.90
C TYR A 82 -8.27 6.68 4.17
N GLY A 83 -8.37 6.27 5.43
CA GLY A 83 -8.32 4.86 5.82
C GLY A 83 -9.41 3.99 5.17
N THR A 84 -10.60 4.57 4.96
CA THR A 84 -11.73 3.87 4.33
C THR A 84 -11.57 3.63 2.83
N MET A 85 -10.63 4.32 2.18
CA MET A 85 -10.33 4.14 0.76
C MET A 85 -9.56 2.85 0.50
N PHE A 86 -8.74 2.42 1.44
CA PHE A 86 -7.95 1.20 1.33
C PHE A 86 -8.78 -0.03 1.69
N HIS A 87 -8.54 -1.12 0.99
CA HIS A 87 -9.10 -2.40 1.40
C HIS A 87 -8.44 -2.86 2.72
N PRO A 88 -9.19 -3.40 3.69
CA PRO A 88 -8.63 -3.84 4.97
C PRO A 88 -7.44 -4.79 4.85
N GLU A 89 -7.43 -5.68 3.86
CA GLU A 89 -6.34 -6.61 3.59
C GLU A 89 -5.06 -5.95 3.03
N GLN A 90 -5.12 -4.67 2.64
CA GLN A 90 -3.94 -3.92 2.18
C GLN A 90 -3.11 -3.37 3.34
N MET A 91 -3.67 -3.37 4.54
CA MET A 91 -3.03 -2.88 5.77
C MET A 91 -2.67 -4.06 6.66
N ILE A 92 -1.44 -4.55 6.52
CA ILE A 92 -0.94 -5.76 7.16
C ILE A 92 -0.05 -5.37 8.33
N SER A 93 -0.41 -5.79 9.54
CA SER A 93 0.39 -5.53 10.73
C SER A 93 0.67 -6.82 11.51
N GLY A 94 1.85 -6.89 12.10
CA GLY A 94 2.20 -7.91 13.09
C GLY A 94 1.59 -7.59 14.46
N LYS A 95 1.94 -8.39 15.44
CA LYS A 95 1.49 -8.21 16.83
C LYS A 95 2.51 -7.44 17.68
N GLU A 96 3.79 -7.58 17.35
CA GLU A 96 4.91 -6.99 18.07
C GLU A 96 6.07 -6.68 17.12
N ASP A 97 6.89 -5.69 17.46
CA ASP A 97 8.06 -5.31 16.69
C ASP A 97 9.24 -6.28 16.88
N ALA A 98 10.29 -6.07 16.09
CA ALA A 98 11.51 -6.85 16.19
C ALA A 98 12.49 -6.34 17.26
N ALA A 99 12.16 -5.25 17.99
CA ALA A 99 12.99 -4.61 19.01
C ALA A 99 14.43 -4.34 18.54
N ASN A 100 14.59 -3.83 17.32
CA ASN A 100 15.88 -3.58 16.67
C ASN A 100 16.81 -4.81 16.54
N ASN A 101 16.23 -6.01 16.59
CA ASN A 101 16.96 -7.26 16.45
C ASN A 101 16.73 -7.85 15.04
N TYR A 102 17.80 -7.88 14.24
CA TYR A 102 17.73 -8.43 12.87
C TYR A 102 17.21 -9.87 12.85
N ALA A 103 17.74 -10.73 13.70
CA ALA A 103 17.36 -12.14 13.74
C ALA A 103 15.86 -12.32 14.05
N ARG A 104 15.33 -11.51 14.95
CA ARG A 104 13.89 -11.49 15.27
C ARG A 104 13.07 -11.03 14.07
N GLY A 105 13.46 -9.94 13.44
CA GLY A 105 12.75 -9.39 12.29
C GLY A 105 12.74 -10.33 11.09
N HIS A 106 13.87 -10.96 10.79
CA HIS A 106 14.04 -11.81 9.62
C HIS A 106 13.54 -13.24 9.83
N TYR A 107 13.99 -13.90 10.90
CA TYR A 107 13.80 -15.34 11.06
C TYR A 107 12.57 -15.72 11.88
N THR A 108 12.04 -14.83 12.70
CA THR A 108 10.93 -15.13 13.62
C THR A 108 9.69 -14.34 13.23
N ILE A 109 9.57 -13.09 13.64
CA ILE A 109 8.35 -12.30 13.51
C ILE A 109 8.05 -11.96 12.04
N GLY A 110 9.05 -11.54 11.28
CA GLY A 110 8.87 -11.24 9.85
C GLY A 110 8.49 -12.46 9.03
N LYS A 111 9.00 -13.64 9.41
CA LYS A 111 8.65 -14.90 8.75
C LYS A 111 7.17 -15.26 8.89
N GLU A 112 6.55 -14.90 10.01
CA GLU A 112 5.11 -15.12 10.22
C GLU A 112 4.24 -14.23 9.35
N LEU A 113 4.72 -13.02 9.03
CA LEU A 113 3.96 -12.03 8.29
C LEU A 113 4.10 -12.14 6.77
N ILE A 114 5.24 -12.63 6.29
CA ILE A 114 5.62 -12.57 4.87
C ILE A 114 4.62 -13.29 3.95
N ASP A 115 4.08 -14.41 4.37
CA ASP A 115 3.14 -15.18 3.55
C ASP A 115 1.86 -14.39 3.27
N SER A 116 1.34 -13.67 4.27
CA SER A 116 0.18 -12.78 4.12
C SER A 116 0.49 -11.61 3.18
N VAL A 117 1.69 -11.04 3.27
CA VAL A 117 2.12 -9.95 2.39
C VAL A 117 2.22 -10.44 0.95
N LEU A 118 2.88 -11.57 0.72
CA LEU A 118 3.04 -12.14 -0.63
C LEU A 118 1.70 -12.56 -1.25
N ASP A 119 0.80 -13.13 -0.47
CA ASP A 119 -0.55 -13.45 -0.94
C ASP A 119 -1.29 -12.19 -1.40
N ARG A 120 -1.19 -11.10 -0.62
CA ARG A 120 -1.83 -9.84 -1.01
C ARG A 120 -1.19 -9.20 -2.22
N VAL A 121 0.13 -9.25 -2.33
CA VAL A 121 0.85 -8.78 -3.54
C VAL A 121 0.36 -9.54 -4.77
N ARG A 122 0.24 -10.86 -4.70
CA ARG A 122 -0.26 -11.69 -5.82
C ARG A 122 -1.68 -11.29 -6.20
N LYS A 123 -2.59 -11.14 -5.23
CA LYS A 123 -3.97 -10.72 -5.48
C LYS A 123 -4.06 -9.36 -6.15
N LEU A 124 -3.22 -8.39 -5.77
CA LEU A 124 -3.18 -7.08 -6.42
C LEU A 124 -2.55 -7.17 -7.82
N ALA A 125 -1.52 -7.98 -7.99
CA ALA A 125 -0.87 -8.19 -9.28
C ALA A 125 -1.82 -8.87 -10.29
N ASP A 126 -2.63 -9.81 -9.85
CA ASP A 126 -3.63 -10.50 -10.68
C ASP A 126 -4.73 -9.55 -11.20
N GLN A 127 -4.98 -8.45 -10.50
CA GLN A 127 -5.90 -7.40 -10.94
C GLN A 127 -5.29 -6.43 -11.95
N CYS A 128 -3.99 -6.51 -12.18
CA CYS A 128 -3.26 -5.66 -13.12
C CYS A 128 -3.20 -6.32 -14.51
N THR A 129 -3.34 -5.51 -15.57
CA THR A 129 -3.23 -5.96 -16.96
C THR A 129 -1.86 -5.67 -17.56
N GLY A 130 -1.13 -4.70 -17.02
CA GLY A 130 0.17 -4.24 -17.53
C GLY A 130 1.14 -3.85 -16.43
N LEU A 131 1.24 -4.68 -15.40
CA LEU A 131 2.16 -4.45 -14.28
C LEU A 131 3.63 -4.48 -14.75
N GLN A 132 4.40 -3.44 -14.45
CA GLN A 132 5.81 -3.36 -14.80
C GLN A 132 6.70 -4.08 -13.77
N GLU A 133 7.79 -4.71 -14.23
CA GLU A 133 8.70 -5.53 -13.41
C GLU A 133 9.41 -4.80 -12.23
N MET A 134 9.31 -3.47 -12.15
CA MET A 134 10.04 -2.66 -11.15
C MET A 134 9.73 -3.02 -9.69
N ILE A 135 8.68 -3.77 -9.43
CA ILE A 135 8.21 -4.10 -8.08
C ILE A 135 9.00 -5.25 -7.44
N LYS A 136 9.51 -6.19 -8.21
CA LYS A 136 10.30 -7.32 -7.67
C LYS A 136 11.58 -6.88 -6.96
N ARG A 137 12.21 -5.79 -7.43
CA ARG A 137 13.46 -5.26 -6.83
C ARG A 137 13.25 -4.51 -5.52
N THR A 138 12.10 -3.89 -5.33
CA THR A 138 11.79 -3.14 -4.10
C THR A 138 11.47 -4.08 -2.95
N LEU A 139 10.85 -5.22 -3.18
CA LEU A 139 10.57 -6.24 -2.17
C LEU A 139 11.84 -6.82 -1.55
N ASP A 140 12.83 -7.15 -2.38
CA ASP A 140 14.08 -7.75 -1.91
C ASP A 140 14.96 -6.75 -1.13
N GLN A 141 14.89 -5.45 -1.43
CA GLN A 141 15.68 -4.43 -0.75
C GLN A 141 15.02 -3.86 0.50
N THR A 142 13.69 -3.81 0.57
CA THR A 142 12.98 -3.13 1.65
C THR A 142 12.85 -3.99 2.91
N ILE A 143 12.87 -5.31 2.77
CA ILE A 143 12.97 -6.22 3.93
C ILE A 143 14.31 -6.04 4.67
N PHE A 144 15.36 -5.62 3.96
CA PHE A 144 16.68 -5.32 4.55
C PHE A 144 16.73 -3.99 5.32
N VAL A 145 15.94 -2.98 4.95
CA VAL A 145 16.04 -1.64 5.54
C VAL A 145 15.43 -1.55 6.95
N GLN A 146 14.44 -2.37 7.29
CA GLN A 146 13.88 -2.40 8.64
C GLN A 146 14.75 -3.08 9.70
N SER A 147 15.80 -3.77 9.28
CA SER A 147 16.68 -4.48 10.21
C SER A 147 17.88 -3.65 10.71
N THR A 148 18.04 -2.42 10.22
CA THR A 148 19.22 -1.57 10.49
C THR A 148 18.91 -0.31 11.29
N ARG A 149 17.91 -0.34 12.16
CA ARG A 149 17.75 0.67 13.21
C ARG A 149 18.17 0.14 14.54
#